data_05231aef8e4adbd99c894f8f237838e7
#
_entry.id   05231aef8e4adbd99c894f8f237838e7
#
_cell.length_a   1.000
_cell.length_b   1.000
_cell.length_c   1.000
_cell.angle_alpha   90.00
_cell.angle_beta   90.00
_cell.angle_gamma   90.00
#
_symmetry.space_group_name_H-M   'P 1'
#
loop_
_entity.id
_entity.type
_entity.pdbx_description
1 polymer ?
#
loop_
_entity_poly.entity_id
_entity_poly.type
_entity_poly.pdbx_seq_one_letter_code
_entity_poly.pdbx_strand_id
1 'polypeptide(L)'
;EGGCGTTLFCSACGAVKAILSSQENRADVQECRIIQDQTGEALDLRVWAKPLVLGGEDFSLFTVVDTSHEKRREALERIFFHDILNTAGGLKGSAELIREANSEELNEFQDIIVRLSEDLIEEIQAQRQLAAAEREELAVHPSAFGTDEILEEIAELYKGHEVARGRHIRID
;
A
#
# COMPACT_ATOMS: atom_id res chain seq x y z
N GLU A 1 -25.60 12.21 21.18
CA GLU A 1 -24.99 11.77 19.92
C GLU A 1 -25.15 12.87 18.91
N GLY A 2 -24.09 13.66 18.68
CA GLY A 2 -24.08 14.76 17.73
C GLY A 2 -23.85 14.25 16.31
N GLY A 3 -24.52 14.84 15.32
CA GLY A 3 -24.29 14.55 13.91
C GLY A 3 -22.93 15.05 13.41
N CYS A 4 -22.69 14.90 12.12
CA CYS A 4 -21.48 15.40 11.45
C CYS A 4 -21.30 16.92 11.70
N GLY A 5 -20.12 17.37 12.03
CA GLY A 5 -19.81 18.78 12.35
C GLY A 5 -19.84 19.13 13.83
N THR A 6 -20.21 18.21 14.73
CA THR A 6 -20.44 18.52 16.15
C THR A 6 -19.32 18.06 17.10
N THR A 7 -18.31 17.34 16.61
CA THR A 7 -17.20 16.83 17.41
C THR A 7 -15.91 17.62 17.18
N LEU A 8 -14.96 17.52 18.11
CA LEU A 8 -13.65 18.13 17.99
C LEU A 8 -12.90 17.67 16.72
N PHE A 9 -13.12 16.42 16.29
CA PHE A 9 -12.52 15.88 15.08
C PHE A 9 -13.05 16.54 13.80
N CYS A 10 -14.24 17.12 13.84
CA CYS A 10 -14.82 17.83 12.69
C CYS A 10 -14.04 19.10 12.32
N SER A 11 -13.31 19.69 13.26
CA SER A 11 -12.45 20.85 12.98
C SER A 11 -11.28 20.53 12.03
N ALA A 12 -10.84 19.27 12.00
CA ALA A 12 -9.82 18.76 11.10
C ALA A 12 -10.38 18.11 9.82
N CYS A 13 -11.70 17.85 9.78
CA CYS A 13 -12.35 17.14 8.67
C CYS A 13 -12.38 18.00 7.41
N GLY A 14 -11.82 17.47 6.30
CA GLY A 14 -11.79 18.15 5.01
C GLY A 14 -13.20 18.43 4.46
N ALA A 15 -14.15 17.51 4.62
CA ALA A 15 -15.51 17.71 4.16
C ALA A 15 -16.17 18.92 4.83
N VAL A 16 -16.02 19.06 6.15
CA VAL A 16 -16.55 20.22 6.89
C VAL A 16 -15.88 21.51 6.41
N LYS A 17 -14.56 21.51 6.23
CA LYS A 17 -13.83 22.69 5.71
C LYS A 17 -14.31 23.12 4.34
N ALA A 18 -14.52 22.17 3.42
CA ALA A 18 -15.03 22.46 2.08
C ALA A 18 -16.45 23.07 2.13
N ILE A 19 -17.35 22.52 2.96
CA ILE A 19 -18.70 23.06 3.13
C ILE A 19 -18.67 24.48 3.70
N LEU A 20 -17.88 24.74 4.75
CA LEU A 20 -17.76 26.06 5.34
C LEU A 20 -17.20 27.10 4.36
N SER A 21 -16.18 26.71 3.57
CA SER A 21 -15.65 27.56 2.49
C SER A 21 -16.74 27.92 1.47
N SER A 22 -17.60 26.95 1.11
CA SER A 22 -18.73 27.20 0.19
C SER A 22 -19.76 28.16 0.77
N GLN A 23 -20.06 28.09 2.07
CA GLN A 23 -20.93 29.05 2.76
C GLN A 23 -20.35 30.46 2.81
N GLU A 24 -19.01 30.58 2.79
CA GLU A 24 -18.30 31.86 2.65
C GLU A 24 -18.15 32.29 1.18
N ASN A 25 -18.93 31.71 0.27
CA ASN A 25 -18.93 32.00 -1.16
C ASN A 25 -17.63 31.68 -1.90
N ARG A 26 -16.89 30.64 -1.43
CA ARG A 26 -15.64 30.15 -2.03
C ARG A 26 -15.78 28.68 -2.40
N ALA A 27 -15.39 28.33 -3.63
CA ALA A 27 -15.25 26.94 -4.00
C ALA A 27 -13.99 26.35 -3.35
N ASP A 28 -14.10 25.12 -2.83
CA ASP A 28 -12.98 24.45 -2.16
C ASP A 28 -12.99 22.95 -2.47
N VAL A 29 -11.80 22.35 -2.44
CA VAL A 29 -11.58 20.90 -2.64
C VAL A 29 -10.74 20.40 -1.49
N GLN A 30 -11.25 19.44 -0.77
CA GLN A 30 -10.57 18.86 0.40
C GLN A 30 -10.58 17.34 0.33
N GLU A 31 -9.66 16.75 1.04
CA GLU A 31 -9.66 15.31 1.30
C GLU A 31 -10.14 15.04 2.72
N CYS A 32 -10.91 13.99 2.89
CA CYS A 32 -11.28 13.52 4.21
C CYS A 32 -11.25 11.98 4.25
N ARG A 33 -10.97 11.46 5.44
CA ARG A 33 -11.02 10.03 5.70
C ARG A 33 -12.12 9.76 6.69
N ILE A 34 -12.98 8.81 6.36
CA ILE A 34 -14.06 8.34 7.23
C ILE A 34 -13.92 6.83 7.47
N ILE A 35 -14.45 6.38 8.57
CA ILE A 35 -14.56 4.94 8.87
C ILE A 35 -16.03 4.58 8.82
N GLN A 36 -16.36 3.53 8.09
CA GLN A 36 -17.73 3.00 8.04
C GLN A 36 -18.02 2.23 9.32
N ASP A 37 -19.05 2.63 10.05
CA ASP A 37 -19.42 2.00 11.31
C ASP A 37 -19.81 0.51 11.17
N GLN A 38 -20.36 0.11 10.02
CA GLN A 38 -20.84 -1.25 9.77
C GLN A 38 -19.74 -2.24 9.41
N THR A 39 -18.75 -1.80 8.63
CA THR A 39 -17.68 -2.66 8.09
C THR A 39 -16.34 -2.42 8.79
N GLY A 40 -16.17 -1.29 9.46
CA GLY A 40 -14.88 -0.84 9.99
C GLY A 40 -13.90 -0.39 8.90
N GLU A 41 -14.32 -0.37 7.64
CA GLU A 41 -13.47 0.04 6.53
C GLU A 41 -13.26 1.56 6.50
N ALA A 42 -12.04 1.96 6.19
CA ALA A 42 -11.70 3.36 5.99
C ALA A 42 -11.88 3.73 4.52
N LEU A 43 -12.63 4.81 4.27
CA LEU A 43 -12.79 5.42 2.97
C LEU A 43 -11.99 6.71 2.89
N ASP A 44 -11.20 6.85 1.85
CA ASP A 44 -10.54 8.10 1.49
C ASP A 44 -11.39 8.82 0.45
N LEU A 45 -11.89 9.98 0.83
CA LEU A 45 -12.84 10.74 0.02
C LEU A 45 -12.21 12.05 -0.44
N ARG A 46 -12.42 12.39 -1.71
CA ARG A 46 -12.19 13.75 -2.22
C ARG A 46 -13.52 14.47 -2.35
N VAL A 47 -13.56 15.63 -1.75
CA VAL A 47 -14.79 16.40 -1.56
C VAL A 47 -14.64 17.76 -2.24
N TRP A 48 -15.59 18.09 -3.10
CA TRP A 48 -15.74 19.42 -3.69
C TRP A 48 -16.94 20.09 -3.09
N ALA A 49 -16.81 21.34 -2.69
CA ALA A 49 -17.94 22.17 -2.33
C ALA A 49 -17.88 23.48 -3.13
N LYS A 50 -19.00 23.89 -3.69
CA LYS A 50 -19.10 25.08 -4.52
C LYS A 50 -20.37 25.84 -4.17
N PRO A 51 -20.32 27.17 -3.97
CA PRO A 51 -21.51 27.97 -3.79
C PRO A 51 -22.36 27.98 -5.08
N LEU A 52 -23.66 27.95 -4.94
CA LEU A 52 -24.64 27.97 -6.02
C LEU A 52 -25.81 28.83 -5.59
N VAL A 53 -26.20 29.78 -6.42
CA VAL A 53 -27.44 30.58 -6.24
C VAL A 53 -28.52 30.06 -7.18
N LEU A 54 -29.64 29.65 -6.64
CA LEU A 54 -30.76 29.16 -7.40
C LEU A 54 -32.07 29.81 -6.91
N GLY A 55 -32.79 30.46 -7.79
CA GLY A 55 -34.05 31.12 -7.44
C GLY A 55 -33.91 32.25 -6.42
N GLY A 56 -32.71 32.81 -6.23
CA GLY A 56 -32.41 33.85 -5.25
C GLY A 56 -32.07 33.32 -3.86
N GLU A 57 -31.95 32.00 -3.71
CA GLU A 57 -31.49 31.33 -2.48
C GLU A 57 -30.07 30.79 -2.65
N ASP A 58 -29.31 30.81 -1.57
CA ASP A 58 -27.92 30.33 -1.54
C ASP A 58 -27.88 28.84 -1.17
N PHE A 59 -27.21 28.06 -2.00
CA PHE A 59 -26.94 26.63 -1.80
C PHE A 59 -25.45 26.33 -1.85
N SER A 60 -25.06 25.19 -1.27
CA SER A 60 -23.75 24.57 -1.48
C SER A 60 -23.91 23.31 -2.31
N LEU A 61 -23.31 23.27 -3.49
CA LEU A 61 -23.18 22.04 -4.26
C LEU A 61 -22.03 21.24 -3.69
N PHE A 62 -22.33 20.04 -3.22
CA PHE A 62 -21.38 19.14 -2.57
C PHE A 62 -21.23 17.86 -3.38
N THR A 63 -20.00 17.55 -3.80
CA THR A 63 -19.67 16.34 -4.57
C THR A 63 -18.61 15.55 -3.82
N VAL A 64 -18.80 14.24 -3.75
CA VAL A 64 -17.90 13.31 -3.08
C VAL A 64 -17.48 12.23 -4.05
N VAL A 65 -16.19 11.95 -4.10
CA VAL A 65 -15.62 10.82 -4.85
C VAL A 65 -14.78 9.98 -3.90
N ASP A 66 -15.02 8.68 -3.93
CA ASP A 66 -14.17 7.72 -3.24
C ASP A 66 -12.87 7.54 -4.02
N THR A 67 -11.75 7.86 -3.37
CA THR A 67 -10.40 7.74 -3.90
C THR A 67 -9.58 6.65 -3.19
N SER A 68 -10.23 5.78 -2.41
CA SER A 68 -9.57 4.77 -1.59
C SER A 68 -8.74 3.81 -2.44
N HIS A 69 -9.26 3.37 -3.59
CA HIS A 69 -8.55 2.48 -4.50
C HIS A 69 -7.32 3.14 -5.13
N GLU A 70 -7.46 4.40 -5.58
CA GLU A 70 -6.34 5.17 -6.15
C GLU A 70 -5.23 5.35 -5.13
N LYS A 71 -5.57 5.80 -3.91
CA LYS A 71 -4.59 6.00 -2.84
C LYS A 71 -3.90 4.72 -2.40
N ARG A 72 -4.66 3.62 -2.34
CA ARG A 72 -4.09 2.29 -2.02
C ARG A 72 -3.08 1.87 -3.08
N ARG A 73 -3.43 2.01 -4.36
CA ARG A 73 -2.53 1.72 -5.48
C ARG A 73 -1.27 2.58 -5.44
N GLU A 74 -1.41 3.89 -5.27
CA GLU A 74 -0.27 4.81 -5.16
C GLU A 74 0.66 4.46 -3.99
N ALA A 75 0.09 4.04 -2.85
CA ALA A 75 0.87 3.61 -1.70
C ALA A 75 1.65 2.32 -1.99
N LEU A 76 1.02 1.32 -2.62
CA LEU A 76 1.67 0.07 -3.03
C LEU A 76 2.77 0.32 -4.07
N GLU A 77 2.50 1.12 -5.08
CA GLU A 77 3.50 1.51 -6.09
C GLU A 77 4.72 2.20 -5.45
N ARG A 78 4.50 3.07 -4.46
CA ARG A 78 5.59 3.75 -3.76
C ARG A 78 6.46 2.78 -2.97
N ILE A 79 5.84 1.83 -2.26
CA ILE A 79 6.58 0.79 -1.51
C ILE A 79 7.38 -0.05 -2.49
N PHE A 80 6.77 -0.52 -3.55
CA PHE A 80 7.42 -1.32 -4.59
C PHE A 80 8.64 -0.62 -5.18
N PHE A 81 8.51 0.63 -5.62
CA PHE A 81 9.66 1.37 -6.17
C PHE A 81 10.76 1.62 -5.14
N HIS A 82 10.40 1.84 -3.88
CA HIS A 82 11.36 1.98 -2.80
C HIS A 82 12.18 0.68 -2.64
N ASP A 83 11.53 -0.46 -2.62
CA ASP A 83 12.18 -1.75 -2.40
C ASP A 83 13.04 -2.16 -3.61
N ILE A 84 12.55 -1.98 -4.83
CA ILE A 84 13.32 -2.14 -6.07
C ILE A 84 14.59 -1.28 -6.06
N LEU A 85 14.48 0.00 -5.69
CA LEU A 85 15.64 0.90 -5.66
C LEU A 85 16.65 0.50 -4.59
N ASN A 86 16.20 0.01 -3.45
CA ASN A 86 17.08 -0.49 -2.38
C ASN A 86 17.86 -1.73 -2.84
N THR A 87 17.16 -2.71 -3.43
CA THR A 87 17.78 -3.95 -3.93
C THR A 87 18.75 -3.65 -5.09
N ALA A 88 18.34 -2.81 -6.04
CA ALA A 88 19.20 -2.37 -7.14
C ALA A 88 20.42 -1.57 -6.64
N GLY A 89 20.25 -0.77 -5.56
CA GLY A 89 21.34 -0.06 -4.89
C GLY A 89 22.34 -1.02 -4.25
N GLY A 90 21.85 -2.07 -3.60
CA GLY A 90 22.67 -3.15 -3.05
C GLY A 90 23.47 -3.89 -4.13
N LEU A 91 22.79 -4.24 -5.25
CA LEU A 91 23.45 -4.84 -6.43
C LEU A 91 24.57 -3.97 -6.95
N LYS A 92 24.30 -2.68 -7.15
CA LYS A 92 25.30 -1.73 -7.64
C LYS A 92 26.47 -1.61 -6.65
N GLY A 93 26.19 -1.46 -5.36
CA GLY A 93 27.22 -1.37 -4.32
C GLY A 93 28.11 -2.62 -4.26
N SER A 94 27.53 -3.81 -4.32
CA SER A 94 28.28 -5.07 -4.37
C SER A 94 29.14 -5.18 -5.62
N ALA A 95 28.60 -4.76 -6.79
CA ALA A 95 29.36 -4.75 -8.04
C ALA A 95 30.53 -3.74 -8.04
N GLU A 96 30.38 -2.61 -7.35
CA GLU A 96 31.47 -1.64 -7.16
C GLU A 96 32.58 -2.20 -6.25
N LEU A 97 32.22 -2.89 -5.16
CA LEU A 97 33.15 -3.51 -4.21
C LEU A 97 33.95 -4.66 -4.84
N ILE A 98 33.39 -5.42 -5.75
CA ILE A 98 34.09 -6.47 -6.52
C ILE A 98 35.36 -5.93 -7.22
N ARG A 99 35.40 -4.66 -7.60
CA ARG A 99 36.55 -4.07 -8.30
C ARG A 99 37.80 -3.96 -7.43
N GLU A 100 37.63 -3.95 -6.11
CA GLU A 100 38.69 -3.78 -5.12
C GLU A 100 38.85 -5.03 -4.21
N ALA A 101 38.00 -6.05 -4.42
CA ALA A 101 37.92 -7.23 -3.59
C ALA A 101 39.10 -8.18 -3.83
N ASN A 102 39.55 -8.85 -2.74
CA ASN A 102 40.48 -9.98 -2.82
C ASN A 102 39.72 -11.27 -3.26
N SER A 103 40.48 -12.37 -3.45
CA SER A 103 39.91 -13.62 -3.96
C SER A 103 38.86 -14.28 -3.06
N GLU A 104 38.92 -14.06 -1.75
CA GLU A 104 37.94 -14.62 -0.79
C GLU A 104 36.65 -13.77 -0.79
N GLU A 105 36.79 -12.46 -0.75
CA GLU A 105 35.70 -11.49 -0.81
C GLU A 105 34.93 -11.54 -2.14
N LEU A 106 35.61 -11.88 -3.25
CA LEU A 106 35.04 -11.97 -4.58
C LEU A 106 33.86 -12.95 -4.63
N ASN A 107 34.01 -14.13 -4.04
CA ASN A 107 32.98 -15.16 -4.02
C ASN A 107 31.76 -14.68 -3.17
N GLU A 108 32.03 -14.06 -2.02
CA GLU A 108 30.98 -13.51 -1.16
C GLU A 108 30.16 -12.45 -1.88
N PHE A 109 30.80 -11.50 -2.57
CA PHE A 109 30.09 -10.48 -3.34
C PHE A 109 29.33 -11.06 -4.53
N GLN A 110 29.85 -12.10 -5.19
CA GLN A 110 29.12 -12.79 -6.26
C GLN A 110 27.84 -13.45 -5.72
N ASP A 111 27.90 -14.15 -4.60
CA ASP A 111 26.73 -14.76 -3.97
C ASP A 111 25.71 -13.72 -3.54
N ILE A 112 26.15 -12.58 -3.01
CA ILE A 112 25.27 -11.45 -2.67
C ILE A 112 24.57 -10.92 -3.93
N ILE A 113 25.29 -10.72 -5.03
CA ILE A 113 24.71 -10.21 -6.29
C ILE A 113 23.68 -11.18 -6.85
N VAL A 114 23.97 -12.49 -6.84
CA VAL A 114 23.02 -13.51 -7.30
C VAL A 114 21.75 -13.44 -6.48
N ARG A 115 21.85 -13.48 -5.16
CA ARG A 115 20.70 -13.41 -4.25
C ARG A 115 19.88 -12.13 -4.44
N LEU A 116 20.52 -10.96 -4.45
CA LEU A 116 19.83 -9.69 -4.67
C LEU A 116 19.17 -9.60 -6.05
N SER A 117 19.74 -10.28 -7.06
CA SER A 117 19.13 -10.36 -8.39
C SER A 117 17.88 -11.23 -8.39
N GLU A 118 17.90 -12.33 -7.67
CA GLU A 118 16.76 -13.23 -7.49
C GLU A 118 15.65 -12.50 -6.71
N ASP A 119 15.96 -11.86 -5.59
CA ASP A 119 15.03 -11.04 -4.81
C ASP A 119 14.36 -9.96 -5.69
N LEU A 120 15.13 -9.27 -6.55
CA LEU A 120 14.62 -8.25 -7.45
C LEU A 120 13.64 -8.83 -8.49
N ILE A 121 13.97 -10.01 -9.03
CA ILE A 121 13.11 -10.70 -10.00
C ILE A 121 11.79 -11.12 -9.34
N GLU A 122 11.86 -11.67 -8.13
CA GLU A 122 10.69 -12.10 -7.37
C GLU A 122 9.77 -10.91 -7.06
N GLU A 123 10.32 -9.78 -6.61
CA GLU A 123 9.58 -8.56 -6.32
C GLU A 123 8.84 -8.03 -7.57
N ILE A 124 9.53 -7.99 -8.72
CA ILE A 124 8.93 -7.58 -9.99
C ILE A 124 7.81 -8.54 -10.41
N GLN A 125 7.99 -9.86 -10.21
CA GLN A 125 6.98 -10.85 -10.57
C GLN A 125 5.75 -10.74 -9.66
N ALA A 126 5.95 -10.56 -8.34
CA ALA A 126 4.88 -10.36 -7.38
C ALA A 126 4.04 -9.12 -7.73
N GLN A 127 4.69 -8.01 -8.06
CA GLN A 127 4.00 -6.79 -8.47
C GLN A 127 3.22 -6.95 -9.79
N ARG A 128 3.78 -7.70 -10.76
CA ARG A 128 3.05 -8.01 -11.99
C ARG A 128 1.79 -8.85 -11.75
N GLN A 129 1.88 -9.82 -10.84
CA GLN A 129 0.73 -10.64 -10.46
C GLN A 129 -0.34 -9.81 -9.74
N LEU A 130 0.07 -8.93 -8.83
CA LEU A 130 -0.83 -8.02 -8.15
C LEU A 130 -1.56 -7.10 -9.15
N ALA A 131 -0.83 -6.50 -10.08
CA ALA A 131 -1.40 -5.65 -11.12
C ALA A 131 -2.35 -6.43 -12.06
N ALA A 132 -2.06 -7.69 -12.35
CA ALA A 132 -2.95 -8.55 -13.13
C ALA A 132 -4.22 -8.92 -12.34
N ALA A 133 -4.10 -9.15 -11.02
CA ALA A 133 -5.24 -9.41 -10.15
C ALA A 133 -6.17 -8.19 -10.05
N GLU A 134 -5.63 -7.00 -9.93
CA GLU A 134 -6.42 -5.74 -9.90
C GLU A 134 -7.20 -5.49 -11.21
N ARG A 135 -6.69 -6.00 -12.34
CA ARG A 135 -7.35 -5.90 -13.64
C ARG A 135 -8.27 -7.08 -13.95
N GLU A 136 -8.42 -8.02 -13.01
CA GLU A 136 -9.14 -9.28 -13.23
C GLU A 136 -8.53 -10.14 -14.36
N GLU A 137 -7.25 -9.93 -14.68
CA GLU A 137 -6.50 -10.63 -15.72
C GLU A 137 -5.64 -11.79 -15.17
N LEU A 138 -5.65 -11.99 -13.85
CA LEU A 138 -4.85 -13.04 -13.22
C LEU A 138 -5.39 -14.43 -13.60
N ALA A 139 -4.60 -15.19 -14.37
CA ALA A 139 -4.91 -16.56 -14.67
C ALA A 139 -4.69 -17.45 -13.43
N VAL A 140 -5.77 -18.00 -12.89
CA VAL A 140 -5.71 -18.94 -11.78
C VAL A 140 -5.60 -20.36 -12.33
N HIS A 141 -4.53 -21.07 -11.95
CA HIS A 141 -4.29 -22.46 -12.29
C HIS A 141 -4.43 -23.33 -11.03
N PRO A 142 -5.64 -23.81 -10.69
CA PRO A 142 -5.83 -24.65 -9.52
C PRO A 142 -5.03 -25.96 -9.65
N SER A 143 -4.26 -26.29 -8.63
CA SER A 143 -3.57 -27.57 -8.51
C SER A 143 -3.91 -28.23 -7.18
N ALA A 144 -3.91 -29.57 -7.16
CA ALA A 144 -4.03 -30.31 -5.92
C ALA A 144 -2.66 -30.36 -5.24
N PHE A 145 -2.64 -30.10 -3.94
CA PHE A 145 -1.44 -30.17 -3.11
C PHE A 145 -1.73 -30.82 -1.77
N GLY A 146 -0.71 -31.39 -1.12
CA GLY A 146 -0.79 -31.87 0.25
C GLY A 146 -0.78 -30.70 1.23
N THR A 147 -1.71 -30.68 2.17
CA THR A 147 -1.75 -29.62 3.20
C THR A 147 -0.54 -29.67 4.11
N ASP A 148 0.01 -30.84 4.35
CA ASP A 148 1.27 -31.12 5.08
C ASP A 148 2.47 -30.49 4.38
N GLU A 149 2.59 -30.63 3.08
CA GLU A 149 3.66 -30.03 2.26
C GLU A 149 3.71 -28.49 2.43
N ILE A 150 2.56 -27.83 2.27
CA ILE A 150 2.49 -26.37 2.43
C ILE A 150 2.80 -25.92 3.87
N LEU A 151 2.29 -26.66 4.85
CA LEU A 151 2.54 -26.32 6.26
C LEU A 151 4.02 -26.49 6.61
N GLU A 152 4.70 -27.51 6.07
CA GLU A 152 6.13 -27.70 6.23
C GLU A 152 6.93 -26.56 5.56
N GLU A 153 6.59 -26.17 4.32
CA GLU A 153 7.22 -25.05 3.62
C GLU A 153 7.07 -23.75 4.40
N ILE A 154 5.88 -23.45 4.90
CA ILE A 154 5.61 -22.26 5.71
C ILE A 154 6.42 -22.31 7.02
N ALA A 155 6.45 -23.46 7.70
CA ALA A 155 7.23 -23.62 8.93
C ALA A 155 8.72 -23.41 8.69
N GLU A 156 9.25 -23.90 7.58
CA GLU A 156 10.65 -23.70 7.20
C GLU A 156 10.96 -22.24 6.91
N LEU A 157 10.10 -21.55 6.15
CA LEU A 157 10.20 -20.12 5.85
C LEU A 157 10.29 -19.26 7.13
N TYR A 158 9.49 -19.61 8.15
CA TYR A 158 9.46 -18.85 9.39
C TYR A 158 10.55 -19.24 10.40
N LYS A 159 11.26 -20.34 10.25
CA LYS A 159 12.33 -20.76 11.18
C LYS A 159 13.44 -19.71 11.36
N GLY A 160 13.78 -19.01 10.28
CA GLY A 160 14.78 -17.95 10.28
C GLY A 160 14.26 -16.57 10.66
N HIS A 161 12.95 -16.40 10.77
CA HIS A 161 12.32 -15.09 10.96
C HIS A 161 12.37 -14.65 12.43
N GLU A 162 12.55 -13.35 12.69
CA GLU A 162 12.61 -12.80 14.06
C GLU A 162 11.38 -13.16 14.91
N VAL A 163 10.20 -13.22 14.29
CA VAL A 163 8.93 -13.58 14.95
C VAL A 163 8.96 -15.00 15.52
N ALA A 164 9.74 -15.91 14.93
CA ALA A 164 9.88 -17.28 15.39
C ALA A 164 10.96 -17.46 16.48
N ARG A 165 11.73 -16.42 16.79
CA ARG A 165 12.82 -16.48 17.76
C ARG A 165 12.28 -16.88 19.15
N GLY A 166 12.72 -18.04 19.68
CA GLY A 166 12.26 -18.60 20.95
C GLY A 166 10.88 -19.25 20.91
N ARG A 167 10.32 -19.49 19.71
CA ARG A 167 9.07 -20.20 19.51
C ARG A 167 9.29 -21.50 18.74
N HIS A 168 8.44 -22.50 19.00
CA HIS A 168 8.43 -23.74 18.23
C HIS A 168 7.18 -23.77 17.36
N ILE A 169 7.37 -23.96 16.06
CA ILE A 169 6.28 -24.21 15.12
C ILE A 169 6.06 -25.73 15.13
N ARG A 170 4.86 -26.15 15.41
CA ARG A 170 4.44 -27.56 15.41
C ARG A 170 3.28 -27.70 14.42
N ILE A 171 3.40 -28.68 13.56
CA ILE A 171 2.38 -29.10 12.60
C ILE A 171 1.77 -30.40 13.17
N ASP A 172 0.47 -30.40 13.45
CA ASP A 172 -0.30 -31.55 13.96
C ASP A 172 -1.28 -32.05 12.90
#